data_517980bf66194b729bef355d8f6246c7
#
_entry.id   517980bf66194b729bef355d8f6246c7
#
_cell.length_a   1.000
_cell.length_b   1.000
_cell.length_c   1.000
_cell.angle_alpha   90.00
_cell.angle_beta   90.00
_cell.angle_gamma   90.00
#
_symmetry.space_group_name_H-M   'P 1'
#
loop_
_entity.id
_entity.type
_entity.pdbx_description
1 polymer ?
#
loop_
_entity_poly.entity_id
_entity_poly.type
_entity_poly.pdbx_seq_one_letter_code
_entity_poly.pdbx_strand_id
1 'polypeptide(L)'
;IIEPYSASLLESCSQEFINKLFSLKKETDFKIIYDEVYTGFFKSKKMFYFQNFKNDNIPDVICLSKTLGGGKSSISCVVVDDDTYNKAYSKLSDTFLHTTTYNGFAEESLTALVALNIIAEDNFKNKVQKLCEHLNIKLEAINEKHKNKIDEIKGTGILNGIVFKSIYSNLAKLIEFFPLEIIKDKAFFLKKITAMAIACELYEKHNILTTVNDSINSNHLCVSPSLVVSEENVDYFFTSLNHVLENGIHLKTIEIILNFAKSKI
;
A
#
# COMPACT_ATOMS: atom_id res chain seq x y z
N ILE A 1 -18.64 -0.71 -3.19
CA ILE A 1 -17.42 -0.42 -2.42
C ILE A 1 -16.24 -0.52 -3.36
N ILE A 2 -15.31 0.45 -3.28
CA ILE A 2 -14.13 0.51 -4.12
C ILE A 2 -12.97 1.16 -3.37
N GLU A 3 -11.74 0.65 -3.57
CA GLU A 3 -10.52 1.38 -3.25
C GLU A 3 -10.25 2.39 -4.38
N PRO A 4 -10.30 3.72 -4.14
CA PRO A 4 -9.99 4.71 -5.18
C PRO A 4 -8.53 4.61 -5.66
N TYR A 5 -7.68 4.05 -4.81
CA TYR A 5 -6.32 3.64 -5.08
C TYR A 5 -6.08 2.27 -4.45
N SER A 6 -5.77 1.29 -5.28
CA SER A 6 -5.53 -0.06 -4.79
C SER A 6 -4.23 -0.16 -4.00
N ALA A 7 -4.35 -0.51 -2.73
CA ALA A 7 -3.20 -0.72 -1.84
C ALA A 7 -2.31 -1.88 -2.28
N SER A 8 -2.90 -2.91 -2.89
CA SER A 8 -2.19 -4.11 -3.31
C SER A 8 -1.50 -3.97 -4.66
N LEU A 9 -2.09 -3.21 -5.58
CA LEU A 9 -1.56 -3.00 -6.93
C LEU A 9 -0.72 -1.73 -7.04
N LEU A 10 -0.86 -0.79 -6.10
CA LEU A 10 -0.32 0.57 -6.15
C LEU A 10 -0.76 1.32 -7.41
N GLU A 11 -2.04 1.17 -7.73
CA GLU A 11 -2.66 1.74 -8.93
C GLU A 11 -3.94 2.48 -8.60
N SER A 12 -4.15 3.60 -9.27
CA SER A 12 -5.35 4.42 -9.16
C SER A 12 -6.48 3.90 -10.04
N CYS A 13 -7.70 4.05 -9.59
CA CYS A 13 -8.83 4.07 -10.51
C CYS A 13 -8.63 5.19 -11.55
N SER A 14 -9.01 4.96 -12.80
CA SER A 14 -8.94 6.01 -13.81
C SER A 14 -9.98 7.11 -13.53
N GLN A 15 -9.66 8.35 -13.91
CA GLN A 15 -10.59 9.47 -13.80
C GLN A 15 -11.89 9.20 -14.58
N GLU A 16 -11.77 8.54 -15.75
CA GLU A 16 -12.91 8.19 -16.58
C GLU A 16 -13.85 7.19 -15.89
N PHE A 17 -13.27 6.16 -15.24
CA PHE A 17 -14.06 5.20 -14.46
C PHE A 17 -14.81 5.89 -13.32
N ILE A 18 -14.13 6.77 -12.57
CA ILE A 18 -14.75 7.52 -11.48
C ILE A 18 -15.87 8.41 -12.00
N ASN A 19 -15.66 9.13 -13.10
CA ASN A 19 -16.69 9.98 -13.71
C ASN A 19 -17.90 9.14 -14.14
N LYS A 20 -17.69 7.98 -14.75
CA LYS A 20 -18.77 7.08 -15.16
C LYS A 20 -19.54 6.53 -13.97
N LEU A 21 -18.84 6.16 -12.89
CA LEU A 21 -19.43 5.68 -11.64
C LEU A 21 -20.39 6.72 -11.03
N PHE A 22 -19.96 7.98 -10.95
CA PHE A 22 -20.79 9.07 -10.43
C PHE A 22 -21.93 9.48 -11.39
N SER A 23 -21.77 9.30 -12.69
CA SER A 23 -22.87 9.47 -13.65
C SER A 23 -23.95 8.41 -13.43
N LEU A 24 -23.56 7.13 -13.31
CA LEU A 24 -24.49 6.04 -13.03
C LEU A 24 -25.21 6.19 -11.68
N LYS A 25 -24.51 6.70 -10.65
CA LYS A 25 -25.12 7.00 -9.35
C LYS A 25 -26.33 7.95 -9.49
N LYS A 26 -26.25 8.95 -10.36
CA LYS A 26 -27.35 9.90 -10.58
C LYS A 26 -28.59 9.25 -11.22
N GLU A 27 -28.37 8.16 -11.96
CA GLU A 27 -29.43 7.45 -12.67
C GLU A 27 -30.08 6.33 -11.83
N THR A 28 -29.36 5.78 -10.84
CA THR A 28 -29.71 4.50 -10.21
C THR A 28 -29.77 4.54 -8.69
N ASP A 29 -29.49 5.67 -8.05
CA ASP A 29 -29.57 5.90 -6.60
C ASP A 29 -28.76 4.91 -5.72
N PHE A 30 -27.73 4.26 -6.27
CA PHE A 30 -26.83 3.45 -5.42
C PHE A 30 -25.86 4.34 -4.64
N LYS A 31 -25.32 3.82 -3.54
CA LYS A 31 -24.34 4.51 -2.71
C LYS A 31 -22.91 4.11 -3.10
N ILE A 32 -21.99 5.08 -3.08
CA ILE A 32 -20.56 4.87 -3.33
C ILE A 32 -19.83 4.88 -2.00
N ILE A 33 -19.12 3.80 -1.72
CA ILE A 33 -18.28 3.64 -0.54
C ILE A 33 -16.83 3.61 -1.00
N TYR A 34 -16.02 4.56 -0.51
CA TYR A 34 -14.58 4.54 -0.73
C TYR A 34 -13.86 3.89 0.45
N ASP A 35 -13.07 2.86 0.15
CA ASP A 35 -12.13 2.28 1.10
C ASP A 35 -10.82 3.08 1.06
N GLU A 36 -10.65 3.94 2.05
CA GLU A 36 -9.44 4.74 2.28
C GLU A 36 -8.65 4.25 3.52
N VAL A 37 -8.91 3.02 3.94
CA VAL A 37 -8.24 2.40 5.10
C VAL A 37 -6.72 2.45 4.96
N TYR A 38 -6.21 2.27 3.75
CA TYR A 38 -4.77 2.29 3.46
C TYR A 38 -4.26 3.67 3.02
N THR A 39 -5.03 4.41 2.25
CA THR A 39 -4.60 5.62 1.55
C THR A 39 -4.82 6.91 2.32
N GLY A 40 -5.70 6.91 3.30
CA GLY A 40 -6.05 8.08 4.09
C GLY A 40 -4.90 8.67 4.91
N PHE A 41 -5.12 9.88 5.39
CA PHE A 41 -4.25 10.61 6.31
C PHE A 41 -2.87 10.95 5.70
N PHE A 42 -2.89 11.60 4.53
CA PHE A 42 -1.73 12.13 3.79
C PHE A 42 -0.75 11.09 3.23
N LYS A 43 -1.01 9.79 3.35
CA LYS A 43 -0.12 8.77 2.74
C LYS A 43 -0.01 8.92 1.22
N SER A 44 -1.06 9.44 0.59
CA SER A 44 -1.15 9.70 -0.86
C SER A 44 -1.02 11.17 -1.23
N LYS A 45 -0.34 11.98 -0.41
CA LYS A 45 -0.15 13.44 -0.52
C LYS A 45 -1.36 14.29 -0.15
N LYS A 46 -2.57 13.77 -0.20
CA LYS A 46 -3.81 14.43 0.25
C LYS A 46 -4.34 13.75 1.50
N MET A 47 -5.23 14.42 2.24
CA MET A 47 -5.88 13.83 3.42
C MET A 47 -6.53 12.50 3.08
N PHE A 48 -7.21 12.44 1.93
CA PHE A 48 -7.78 11.23 1.34
C PHE A 48 -7.40 11.14 -0.14
N TYR A 49 -7.22 9.93 -0.65
CA TYR A 49 -6.80 9.72 -2.03
C TYR A 49 -7.78 10.28 -3.05
N PHE A 50 -9.09 10.13 -2.80
CA PHE A 50 -10.11 10.60 -3.73
C PHE A 50 -10.01 12.10 -4.06
N GLN A 51 -9.40 12.90 -3.20
CA GLN A 51 -9.13 14.33 -3.45
C GLN A 51 -8.11 14.58 -4.58
N ASN A 52 -7.48 13.53 -5.11
CA ASN A 52 -6.62 13.63 -6.29
C ASN A 52 -7.40 13.56 -7.60
N PHE A 53 -8.67 13.12 -7.57
CA PHE A 53 -9.52 13.16 -8.75
C PHE A 53 -9.96 14.58 -9.06
N LYS A 54 -10.07 14.87 -10.35
CA LYS A 54 -10.68 16.11 -10.84
C LYS A 54 -12.18 16.00 -10.64
N ASN A 55 -12.83 17.05 -10.22
CA ASN A 55 -14.25 17.16 -9.88
C ASN A 55 -14.57 16.77 -8.42
N ASP A 56 -15.64 17.40 -7.89
CA ASP A 56 -16.13 17.20 -6.52
C ASP A 56 -16.96 15.90 -6.39
N ASN A 57 -16.37 14.79 -6.83
CA ASN A 57 -16.98 13.47 -6.72
C ASN A 57 -16.78 12.92 -5.31
N ILE A 58 -17.60 13.43 -4.37
CA ILE A 58 -17.56 13.02 -2.96
C ILE A 58 -18.36 11.71 -2.80
N PRO A 59 -17.79 10.66 -2.21
CA PRO A 59 -18.51 9.41 -1.92
C PRO A 59 -19.56 9.63 -0.82
N ASP A 60 -20.53 8.73 -0.72
CA ASP A 60 -21.51 8.75 0.38
C ASP A 60 -20.89 8.24 1.68
N VAL A 61 -19.92 7.33 1.58
CA VAL A 61 -19.27 6.70 2.71
C VAL A 61 -17.76 6.59 2.47
N ILE A 62 -16.97 6.85 3.52
CA ILE A 62 -15.51 6.63 3.54
C ILE A 62 -15.17 5.73 4.71
N CYS A 63 -14.49 4.62 4.43
CA CYS A 63 -13.95 3.72 5.46
C CYS A 63 -12.51 4.11 5.78
N LEU A 64 -12.20 4.25 7.07
CA LEU A 64 -10.91 4.69 7.59
C LEU A 64 -10.40 3.76 8.69
N SER A 65 -9.08 3.56 8.78
CA SER A 65 -8.41 2.82 9.84
C SER A 65 -6.90 3.12 9.84
N LYS A 66 -6.07 2.17 10.20
CA LYS A 66 -4.58 2.21 10.18
C LYS A 66 -4.00 3.49 10.81
N THR A 67 -3.70 4.51 10.02
CA THR A 67 -3.14 5.79 10.50
C THR A 67 -4.05 6.49 11.49
N LEU A 68 -5.36 6.24 11.46
CA LEU A 68 -6.31 6.76 12.43
C LEU A 68 -5.91 6.43 13.88
N GLY A 69 -5.39 5.24 14.12
CA GLY A 69 -4.90 4.81 15.44
C GLY A 69 -3.51 5.33 15.82
N GLY A 70 -2.89 6.20 15.00
CA GLY A 70 -1.56 6.78 15.28
C GLY A 70 -0.43 5.75 15.38
N GLY A 71 -0.64 4.51 14.88
CA GLY A 71 0.30 3.39 15.04
C GLY A 71 0.33 2.79 16.45
N LYS A 72 -0.60 3.18 17.33
CA LYS A 72 -0.67 2.74 18.73
C LYS A 72 -1.89 1.89 19.04
N SER A 73 -3.01 2.14 18.40
CA SER A 73 -4.25 1.40 18.65
C SER A 73 -4.92 0.91 17.36
N SER A 74 -5.72 -0.14 17.50
CA SER A 74 -6.51 -0.72 16.41
C SER A 74 -7.90 -0.11 16.43
N ILE A 75 -8.12 0.91 15.59
CA ILE A 75 -9.41 1.58 15.46
C ILE A 75 -9.77 1.75 13.99
N SER A 76 -11.06 1.69 13.72
CA SER A 76 -11.63 2.06 12.42
C SER A 76 -12.81 3.00 12.61
N CYS A 77 -13.10 3.77 11.60
CA CYS A 77 -14.33 4.58 11.56
C CYS A 77 -14.91 4.61 10.15
N VAL A 78 -16.17 4.97 10.10
CA VAL A 78 -16.91 5.21 8.88
C VAL A 78 -17.38 6.66 8.92
N VAL A 79 -17.02 7.43 7.90
CA VAL A 79 -17.55 8.76 7.66
C VAL A 79 -18.68 8.60 6.65
N VAL A 80 -19.84 9.12 6.96
CA VAL A 80 -21.05 8.95 6.14
C VAL A 80 -21.77 10.27 5.99
N ASP A 81 -22.39 10.50 4.83
CA ASP A 81 -23.23 11.69 4.62
C ASP A 81 -24.52 11.63 5.47
N ASP A 82 -25.05 12.81 5.81
CA ASP A 82 -26.22 12.93 6.70
C ASP A 82 -27.46 12.21 6.18
N ASP A 83 -27.70 12.24 4.87
CA ASP A 83 -28.87 11.59 4.27
C ASP A 83 -28.79 10.07 4.38
N THR A 84 -27.61 9.50 4.12
CA THR A 84 -27.35 8.07 4.25
C THR A 84 -27.43 7.64 5.70
N TYR A 85 -26.83 8.42 6.63
CA TYR A 85 -26.90 8.16 8.06
C TYR A 85 -28.34 8.16 8.56
N ASN A 86 -29.11 9.20 8.25
CA ASN A 86 -30.50 9.34 8.68
C ASN A 86 -31.42 8.26 8.10
N LYS A 87 -31.16 7.77 6.89
CA LYS A 87 -31.89 6.62 6.33
C LYS A 87 -31.57 5.31 7.05
N ALA A 88 -30.31 5.10 7.42
CA ALA A 88 -29.85 3.87 8.09
C ALA A 88 -30.28 3.82 9.56
N TYR A 89 -30.30 4.94 10.26
CA TYR A 89 -30.55 5.06 11.69
C TYR A 89 -31.79 5.91 11.98
N SER A 90 -32.90 5.55 11.34
CA SER A 90 -34.15 6.33 11.43
C SER A 90 -35.01 5.98 12.65
N LYS A 91 -34.75 4.88 13.33
CA LYS A 91 -35.53 4.36 14.44
C LYS A 91 -34.63 3.96 15.61
N LEU A 92 -35.17 3.97 16.83
CA LEU A 92 -34.45 3.54 18.02
C LEU A 92 -33.93 2.08 17.93
N SER A 93 -34.66 1.19 17.25
CA SER A 93 -34.25 -0.19 16.97
C SER A 93 -32.98 -0.29 16.13
N ASP A 94 -32.70 0.72 15.33
CA ASP A 94 -31.57 0.72 14.37
C ASP A 94 -30.23 0.96 15.07
N THR A 95 -30.24 1.36 16.35
CA THR A 95 -29.06 1.61 17.19
C THR A 95 -28.14 0.39 17.25
N PHE A 96 -28.68 -0.83 17.10
CA PHE A 96 -27.94 -2.08 17.17
C PHE A 96 -27.42 -2.59 15.80
N LEU A 97 -27.75 -1.91 14.70
CA LEU A 97 -27.33 -2.33 13.36
C LEU A 97 -25.82 -2.33 13.19
N HIS A 98 -25.12 -1.44 13.91
CA HIS A 98 -23.67 -1.31 13.84
C HIS A 98 -23.07 -1.30 15.25
N THR A 99 -23.14 -2.45 15.91
CA THR A 99 -22.62 -2.63 17.27
C THR A 99 -21.61 -3.77 17.32
N THR A 100 -20.48 -3.52 17.97
CA THR A 100 -19.47 -4.52 18.31
C THR A 100 -19.10 -4.39 19.78
N THR A 101 -18.48 -5.43 20.37
CA THR A 101 -18.03 -5.42 21.76
C THR A 101 -17.12 -4.23 22.08
N TYR A 102 -16.32 -3.79 21.13
CA TYR A 102 -15.33 -2.71 21.30
C TYR A 102 -15.80 -1.38 20.67
N ASN A 103 -17.07 -1.26 20.30
CA ASN A 103 -17.58 -0.03 19.72
C ASN A 103 -17.54 1.11 20.75
N GLY A 104 -16.88 2.23 20.37
CA GLY A 104 -16.74 3.37 21.26
C GLY A 104 -15.79 3.14 22.44
N PHE A 105 -14.88 2.17 22.36
CA PHE A 105 -13.89 1.94 23.39
C PHE A 105 -13.03 3.21 23.60
N ALA A 106 -13.02 3.71 24.84
CA ALA A 106 -12.55 5.07 25.13
C ALA A 106 -11.05 5.26 24.84
N GLU A 107 -10.22 4.24 25.12
CA GLU A 107 -8.77 4.31 24.96
C GLU A 107 -8.36 4.47 23.48
N GLU A 108 -8.94 3.64 22.60
CA GLU A 108 -8.68 3.76 21.16
C GLU A 108 -9.22 5.07 20.59
N SER A 109 -10.39 5.50 21.05
CA SER A 109 -11.00 6.76 20.62
C SER A 109 -10.15 7.96 21.04
N LEU A 110 -9.60 7.96 22.26
CA LEU A 110 -8.69 9.00 22.73
C LEU A 110 -7.38 9.00 21.94
N THR A 111 -6.82 7.82 21.69
CA THR A 111 -5.60 7.68 20.86
C THR A 111 -5.83 8.22 19.45
N ALA A 112 -6.97 7.91 18.83
CA ALA A 112 -7.34 8.42 17.53
C ALA A 112 -7.52 9.95 17.53
N LEU A 113 -8.15 10.51 18.59
CA LEU A 113 -8.30 11.96 18.73
C LEU A 113 -6.94 12.67 18.80
N VAL A 114 -6.00 12.14 19.57
CA VAL A 114 -4.64 12.69 19.66
C VAL A 114 -3.93 12.60 18.30
N ALA A 115 -4.04 11.45 17.62
CA ALA A 115 -3.46 11.28 16.28
C ALA A 115 -4.06 12.26 15.26
N LEU A 116 -5.37 12.45 15.25
CA LEU A 116 -6.05 13.39 14.37
C LEU A 116 -5.63 14.85 14.62
N ASN A 117 -5.46 15.24 15.88
CA ASN A 117 -4.97 16.59 16.23
C ASN A 117 -3.57 16.83 15.66
N ILE A 118 -2.65 15.84 15.78
CA ILE A 118 -1.31 15.93 15.19
C ILE A 118 -1.38 16.01 13.66
N ILE A 119 -2.19 15.16 13.04
CA ILE A 119 -2.35 15.08 11.58
C ILE A 119 -2.94 16.38 11.01
N ALA A 120 -3.79 17.06 11.78
CA ALA A 120 -4.40 18.33 11.37
C ALA A 120 -3.42 19.51 11.36
N GLU A 121 -2.29 19.41 12.06
CA GLU A 121 -1.30 20.48 12.13
C GLU A 121 -0.61 20.71 10.77
N ASP A 122 -0.43 21.97 10.39
CA ASP A 122 0.28 22.32 9.16
C ASP A 122 1.75 21.87 9.18
N ASN A 123 2.38 21.85 10.35
CA ASN A 123 3.73 21.35 10.52
C ASN A 123 3.82 19.87 10.15
N PHE A 124 2.82 19.04 10.52
CA PHE A 124 2.77 17.64 10.15
C PHE A 124 2.60 17.46 8.63
N LYS A 125 1.67 18.19 8.02
CA LYS A 125 1.44 18.18 6.57
C LYS A 125 2.70 18.52 5.80
N ASN A 126 3.40 19.58 6.22
CA ASN A 126 4.65 20.03 5.60
C ASN A 126 5.77 18.97 5.73
N LYS A 127 5.88 18.31 6.89
CA LYS A 127 6.83 17.21 7.08
C LYS A 127 6.54 16.03 6.17
N VAL A 128 5.29 15.62 6.05
CA VAL A 128 4.88 14.53 5.15
C VAL A 128 5.14 14.90 3.69
N GLN A 129 4.88 16.13 3.29
CA GLN A 129 5.18 16.59 1.93
C GLN A 129 6.67 16.48 1.62
N LYS A 130 7.54 16.99 2.50
CA LYS A 130 9.00 16.87 2.35
C LYS A 130 9.45 15.41 2.30
N LEU A 131 8.88 14.55 3.15
CA LEU A 131 9.16 13.13 3.11
C LEU A 131 8.79 12.50 1.75
N CYS A 132 7.62 12.85 1.20
CA CYS A 132 7.21 12.37 -0.13
C CYS A 132 8.16 12.84 -1.24
N GLU A 133 8.61 14.09 -1.19
CA GLU A 133 9.58 14.65 -2.14
C GLU A 133 10.94 13.95 -2.02
N HIS A 134 11.43 13.76 -0.80
CA HIS A 134 12.69 13.04 -0.54
C HIS A 134 12.63 11.59 -1.03
N LEU A 135 11.56 10.86 -0.71
CA LEU A 135 11.35 9.50 -1.21
C LEU A 135 11.34 9.44 -2.75
N ASN A 136 10.66 10.37 -3.40
CA ASN A 136 10.60 10.40 -4.86
C ASN A 136 11.99 10.59 -5.48
N ILE A 137 12.77 11.53 -4.95
CA ILE A 137 14.17 11.77 -5.39
C ILE A 137 15.01 10.49 -5.25
N LYS A 138 14.88 9.78 -4.13
CA LYS A 138 15.64 8.53 -3.89
C LYS A 138 15.18 7.40 -4.79
N LEU A 139 13.87 7.27 -5.03
CA LEU A 139 13.31 6.28 -5.94
C LEU A 139 13.76 6.53 -7.39
N GLU A 140 13.75 7.77 -7.84
CA GLU A 140 14.26 8.12 -9.16
C GLU A 140 15.75 7.83 -9.29
N ALA A 141 16.56 8.19 -8.29
CA ALA A 141 18.00 7.95 -8.29
C ALA A 141 18.36 6.45 -8.32
N ILE A 142 17.68 5.62 -7.51
CA ILE A 142 17.93 4.17 -7.50
C ILE A 142 17.47 3.51 -8.81
N ASN A 143 16.36 3.97 -9.40
CA ASN A 143 15.87 3.51 -10.68
C ASN A 143 16.84 3.82 -11.81
N GLU A 144 17.32 5.06 -11.86
CA GLU A 144 18.30 5.50 -12.86
C GLU A 144 19.60 4.67 -12.78
N LYS A 145 20.11 4.48 -11.57
CA LYS A 145 21.34 3.71 -11.32
C LYS A 145 21.20 2.24 -11.69
N HIS A 146 20.03 1.64 -11.48
CA HIS A 146 19.79 0.22 -11.65
C HIS A 146 18.74 -0.12 -12.73
N LYS A 147 18.67 0.66 -13.81
CA LYS A 147 17.77 0.43 -14.95
C LYS A 147 17.81 -0.98 -15.54
N ASN A 148 18.93 -1.67 -15.42
CA ASN A 148 19.08 -3.05 -15.86
C ASN A 148 18.45 -4.07 -14.90
N LYS A 149 18.15 -3.68 -13.66
CA LYS A 149 17.61 -4.54 -12.60
C LYS A 149 16.19 -4.16 -12.16
N ILE A 150 15.86 -2.88 -12.20
CA ILE A 150 14.53 -2.36 -11.90
C ILE A 150 13.72 -2.31 -13.19
N ASP A 151 12.49 -2.79 -13.13
CA ASP A 151 11.54 -2.79 -14.24
C ASP A 151 10.63 -1.58 -14.18
N GLU A 152 10.08 -1.31 -12.99
CA GLU A 152 9.12 -0.25 -12.77
C GLU A 152 9.14 0.22 -11.31
N ILE A 153 8.88 1.50 -11.09
CA ILE A 153 8.53 2.06 -9.78
C ILE A 153 7.07 2.48 -9.84
N LYS A 154 6.28 1.94 -8.93
CA LYS A 154 4.85 2.25 -8.77
C LYS A 154 4.64 3.04 -7.51
N GLY A 155 3.57 3.82 -7.48
CA GLY A 155 3.11 4.40 -6.23
C GLY A 155 2.83 5.89 -6.26
N THR A 156 2.49 6.39 -5.08
CA THR A 156 2.22 7.82 -4.83
C THR A 156 2.46 8.16 -3.37
N GLY A 157 2.96 9.35 -3.11
CA GLY A 157 3.24 9.80 -1.75
C GLY A 157 4.27 8.92 -1.06
N ILE A 158 3.92 8.35 0.09
CA ILE A 158 4.76 7.36 0.77
C ILE A 158 4.44 5.92 0.39
N LEU A 159 3.41 5.69 -0.42
CA LEU A 159 2.94 4.37 -0.83
C LEU A 159 3.61 4.00 -2.15
N ASN A 160 4.77 3.36 -2.09
CA ASN A 160 5.55 3.03 -3.26
C ASN A 160 5.92 1.55 -3.30
N GLY A 161 6.28 1.07 -4.48
CA GLY A 161 6.76 -0.27 -4.71
C GLY A 161 7.76 -0.31 -5.84
N ILE A 162 8.74 -1.19 -5.73
CA ILE A 162 9.77 -1.41 -6.73
C ILE A 162 9.56 -2.78 -7.35
N VAL A 163 9.28 -2.82 -8.65
CA VAL A 163 9.21 -4.03 -9.45
C VAL A 163 10.57 -4.30 -10.05
N PHE A 164 11.13 -5.48 -9.78
CA PHE A 164 12.42 -5.87 -10.32
C PHE A 164 12.26 -6.69 -11.60
N LYS A 165 13.19 -6.53 -12.54
CA LYS A 165 13.30 -7.43 -13.67
C LYS A 165 13.63 -8.82 -13.16
N SER A 166 13.13 -9.84 -13.83
CA SER A 166 13.59 -11.19 -13.55
C SER A 166 15.08 -11.28 -13.89
N ILE A 167 15.91 -11.36 -12.86
CA ILE A 167 17.39 -11.47 -13.02
C ILE A 167 17.76 -12.79 -13.68
N TYR A 168 16.81 -13.70 -13.83
CA TYR A 168 17.03 -15.11 -14.21
C TYR A 168 16.19 -15.56 -15.39
N SER A 169 16.35 -14.90 -16.53
CA SER A 169 15.86 -15.47 -17.80
C SER A 169 16.42 -16.90 -18.05
N ASN A 170 17.62 -17.20 -17.53
CA ASN A 170 18.24 -18.52 -17.61
C ASN A 170 17.74 -19.51 -16.56
N LEU A 171 17.21 -19.06 -15.42
CA LEU A 171 16.55 -19.90 -14.41
C LEU A 171 15.11 -20.30 -14.79
N ALA A 172 14.53 -19.69 -15.81
CA ALA A 172 13.27 -20.15 -16.37
C ALA A 172 13.36 -21.63 -16.78
N LYS A 173 14.52 -22.11 -17.25
CA LYS A 173 14.79 -23.51 -17.53
C LYS A 173 14.83 -24.41 -16.28
N LEU A 174 15.32 -23.89 -15.15
CA LEU A 174 15.29 -24.61 -13.86
C LEU A 174 13.86 -24.75 -13.33
N ILE A 175 13.01 -23.75 -13.55
CA ILE A 175 11.60 -23.79 -13.15
C ILE A 175 10.79 -24.77 -14.04
N GLU A 176 11.23 -25.05 -15.25
CA GLU A 176 10.62 -26.09 -16.10
C GLU A 176 10.73 -27.51 -15.52
N PHE A 177 11.74 -27.77 -14.69
CA PHE A 177 11.91 -29.02 -13.96
C PHE A 177 11.03 -29.19 -12.73
N PHE A 178 10.40 -28.12 -12.25
CA PHE A 178 9.47 -28.21 -11.14
C PHE A 178 8.05 -28.40 -11.65
N PRO A 179 7.25 -29.33 -11.09
CA PRO A 179 5.85 -29.53 -11.44
C PRO A 179 5.01 -28.37 -10.88
N LEU A 180 5.21 -27.18 -11.44
CA LEU A 180 4.54 -25.94 -11.03
C LEU A 180 3.32 -25.69 -11.94
N GLU A 181 2.43 -26.69 -12.06
CA GLU A 181 1.14 -26.54 -12.75
C GLU A 181 0.28 -25.42 -12.15
N ILE A 182 0.62 -24.96 -10.93
CA ILE A 182 -0.08 -23.92 -10.17
C ILE A 182 0.36 -22.51 -10.61
N ILE A 183 1.52 -22.35 -11.25
CA ILE A 183 2.06 -21.04 -11.64
C ILE A 183 1.64 -20.73 -13.07
N LYS A 184 0.54 -19.98 -13.20
CA LYS A 184 0.00 -19.55 -14.50
C LYS A 184 0.92 -18.60 -15.26
N ASP A 185 1.69 -17.75 -14.55
CA ASP A 185 2.66 -16.82 -15.13
C ASP A 185 4.03 -16.96 -14.45
N LYS A 186 4.93 -17.69 -15.13
CA LYS A 186 6.29 -17.95 -14.66
C LYS A 186 7.13 -16.66 -14.57
N ALA A 187 6.93 -15.72 -15.48
CA ALA A 187 7.69 -14.47 -15.50
C ALA A 187 7.31 -13.58 -14.30
N PHE A 188 6.02 -13.47 -14.03
CA PHE A 188 5.51 -12.76 -12.85
C PHE A 188 6.03 -13.37 -11.55
N PHE A 189 6.01 -14.68 -11.43
CA PHE A 189 6.50 -15.41 -10.26
C PHE A 189 8.01 -15.17 -10.02
N LEU A 190 8.82 -15.18 -11.08
CA LEU A 190 10.26 -14.89 -10.97
C LEU A 190 10.54 -13.47 -10.50
N LYS A 191 9.78 -12.49 -10.96
CA LYS A 191 9.88 -11.11 -10.46
C LYS A 191 9.55 -11.03 -8.96
N LYS A 192 8.50 -11.75 -8.53
CA LYS A 192 8.10 -11.81 -7.12
C LYS A 192 9.19 -12.46 -6.25
N ILE A 193 9.77 -13.57 -6.68
CA ILE A 193 10.90 -14.21 -5.97
C ILE A 193 12.11 -13.29 -5.91
N THR A 194 12.41 -12.54 -6.96
CA THR A 194 13.49 -11.54 -6.96
C THR A 194 13.25 -10.49 -5.87
N ALA A 195 12.04 -9.95 -5.78
CA ALA A 195 11.68 -8.99 -4.74
C ALA A 195 11.78 -9.61 -3.33
N MET A 196 11.35 -10.87 -3.16
CA MET A 196 11.48 -11.60 -1.89
C MET A 196 12.94 -11.80 -1.48
N ALA A 197 13.81 -12.16 -2.42
CA ALA A 197 15.24 -12.33 -2.15
C ALA A 197 15.89 -11.01 -1.70
N ILE A 198 15.53 -9.89 -2.33
CA ILE A 198 15.98 -8.56 -1.92
C ILE A 198 15.48 -8.22 -0.52
N ALA A 199 14.20 -8.49 -0.22
CA ALA A 199 13.63 -8.26 1.11
C ALA A 199 14.38 -9.08 2.20
N CYS A 200 14.68 -10.35 1.93
CA CYS A 200 15.45 -11.20 2.83
C CYS A 200 16.88 -10.66 3.06
N GLU A 201 17.58 -10.27 1.99
CA GLU A 201 18.93 -9.68 2.10
C GLU A 201 18.92 -8.37 2.89
N LEU A 202 17.94 -7.49 2.67
CA LEU A 202 17.75 -6.28 3.44
C LEU A 202 17.53 -6.57 4.92
N TYR A 203 16.73 -7.59 5.23
CA TYR A 203 16.48 -8.00 6.62
C TYR A 203 17.72 -8.60 7.28
N GLU A 204 18.33 -9.59 6.65
CA GLU A 204 19.42 -10.37 7.24
C GLU A 204 20.72 -9.58 7.38
N LYS A 205 21.04 -8.71 6.42
CA LYS A 205 22.33 -7.99 6.38
C LYS A 205 22.26 -6.54 6.81
N HIS A 206 21.08 -5.94 6.73
CA HIS A 206 20.90 -4.50 7.00
C HIS A 206 19.88 -4.20 8.10
N ASN A 207 19.26 -5.24 8.71
CA ASN A 207 18.21 -5.08 9.72
C ASN A 207 17.03 -4.20 9.26
N ILE A 208 16.71 -4.27 7.96
CA ILE A 208 15.58 -3.54 7.36
C ILE A 208 14.44 -4.49 7.09
N LEU A 209 13.34 -4.31 7.81
CA LEU A 209 12.11 -5.07 7.58
C LEU A 209 11.29 -4.38 6.48
N THR A 210 11.14 -5.08 5.38
CA THR A 210 10.20 -4.73 4.31
C THR A 210 9.44 -5.96 3.86
N THR A 211 8.42 -5.78 3.03
CA THR A 211 7.58 -6.87 2.56
C THR A 211 7.47 -6.86 1.03
N VAL A 212 7.14 -8.04 0.50
CA VAL A 212 6.62 -8.17 -0.86
C VAL A 212 5.14 -8.45 -0.73
N ASN A 213 4.32 -7.73 -1.46
CA ASN A 213 2.88 -7.93 -1.40
C ASN A 213 2.54 -9.37 -1.85
N ASP A 214 1.70 -10.05 -1.09
CA ASP A 214 1.32 -11.45 -1.29
C ASP A 214 0.13 -11.62 -2.26
N SER A 215 -0.49 -10.54 -2.70
CA SER A 215 -1.54 -10.59 -3.73
C SER A 215 -1.06 -11.31 -4.98
N ILE A 216 -1.94 -12.10 -5.59
CA ILE A 216 -1.65 -12.86 -6.82
C ILE A 216 -1.20 -11.93 -7.96
N ASN A 217 -1.68 -10.68 -7.97
CA ASN A 217 -1.41 -9.70 -9.01
C ASN A 217 -0.33 -8.68 -8.61
N SER A 218 0.45 -8.95 -7.56
CA SER A 218 1.46 -8.03 -7.04
C SER A 218 2.83 -8.72 -6.93
N ASN A 219 3.86 -8.03 -7.41
CA ASN A 219 5.24 -8.54 -7.46
C ASN A 219 6.29 -7.49 -7.06
N HIS A 220 5.88 -6.44 -6.35
CA HIS A 220 6.77 -5.35 -5.96
C HIS A 220 7.26 -5.50 -4.51
N LEU A 221 8.49 -5.02 -4.28
CA LEU A 221 9.01 -4.74 -2.96
C LEU A 221 8.31 -3.49 -2.43
N CYS A 222 7.68 -3.57 -1.25
CA CYS A 222 6.99 -2.44 -0.66
C CYS A 222 7.97 -1.40 -0.12
N VAL A 223 7.76 -0.14 -0.48
CA VAL A 223 8.46 1.02 0.07
C VAL A 223 7.41 1.97 0.63
N SER A 224 6.97 1.68 1.84
CA SER A 224 5.90 2.42 2.52
C SER A 224 6.29 2.69 3.97
N PRO A 225 7.20 3.64 4.20
CA PRO A 225 7.68 3.95 5.54
C PRO A 225 6.59 4.62 6.39
N SER A 226 6.85 4.73 7.70
CA SER A 226 6.02 5.52 8.60
C SER A 226 5.99 6.99 8.17
N LEU A 227 4.85 7.67 8.37
CA LEU A 227 4.70 9.11 8.12
C LEU A 227 5.65 9.99 8.97
N VAL A 228 6.24 9.41 10.01
CA VAL A 228 7.18 10.08 10.93
C VAL A 228 8.61 9.53 10.84
N VAL A 229 8.92 8.78 9.78
CA VAL A 229 10.28 8.29 9.54
C VAL A 229 11.25 9.47 9.33
N SER A 230 12.47 9.35 9.81
CA SER A 230 13.51 10.35 9.54
C SER A 230 14.08 10.21 8.13
N GLU A 231 14.57 11.32 7.56
CA GLU A 231 15.28 11.29 6.27
C GLU A 231 16.52 10.38 6.33
N GLU A 232 17.23 10.34 7.45
CA GLU A 232 18.37 9.45 7.67
C GLU A 232 18.01 7.97 7.50
N ASN A 233 16.85 7.55 8.04
CA ASN A 233 16.39 6.17 7.89
C ASN A 233 15.96 5.87 6.44
N VAL A 234 15.39 6.84 5.74
CA VAL A 234 15.11 6.72 4.31
C VAL A 234 16.41 6.57 3.52
N ASP A 235 17.41 7.39 3.80
CA ASP A 235 18.72 7.32 3.17
C ASP A 235 19.44 6.00 3.44
N TYR A 236 19.33 5.49 4.67
CA TYR A 236 19.87 4.19 5.05
C TYR A 236 19.22 3.06 4.24
N PHE A 237 17.87 3.09 4.07
CA PHE A 237 17.18 2.13 3.24
C PHE A 237 17.71 2.12 1.79
N PHE A 238 17.82 3.28 1.16
CA PHE A 238 18.27 3.34 -0.24
C PHE A 238 19.75 3.00 -0.41
N THR A 239 20.61 3.34 0.56
CA THR A 239 22.01 2.94 0.58
C THR A 239 22.11 1.41 0.69
N SER A 240 21.36 0.80 1.58
CA SER A 240 21.32 -0.65 1.77
C SER A 240 20.76 -1.37 0.54
N LEU A 241 19.67 -0.86 -0.03
CA LEU A 241 19.10 -1.41 -1.28
C LEU A 241 20.11 -1.33 -2.43
N ASN A 242 20.82 -0.21 -2.56
CA ASN A 242 21.88 -0.07 -3.54
C ASN A 242 22.97 -1.14 -3.35
N HIS A 243 23.43 -1.33 -2.12
CA HIS A 243 24.43 -2.36 -1.80
C HIS A 243 23.95 -3.77 -2.17
N VAL A 244 22.71 -4.14 -1.82
CA VAL A 244 22.11 -5.42 -2.19
C VAL A 244 22.04 -5.59 -3.72
N LEU A 245 21.62 -4.53 -4.43
CA LEU A 245 21.54 -4.58 -5.87
C LEU A 245 22.92 -4.70 -6.54
N GLU A 246 23.97 -4.08 -6.00
CA GLU A 246 25.34 -4.17 -6.53
C GLU A 246 25.96 -5.55 -6.31
N ASN A 247 25.82 -6.12 -5.12
CA ASN A 247 26.46 -7.40 -4.74
C ASN A 247 25.70 -8.64 -5.22
N GLY A 248 24.45 -8.46 -5.65
CA GLY A 248 23.62 -9.53 -6.19
C GLY A 248 22.93 -10.39 -5.11
N ILE A 249 21.93 -11.14 -5.55
CA ILE A 249 21.02 -11.94 -4.70
C ILE A 249 20.94 -13.40 -5.17
N HIS A 250 21.92 -13.86 -5.95
CA HIS A 250 21.86 -15.15 -6.64
C HIS A 250 21.63 -16.34 -5.69
N LEU A 251 22.40 -16.43 -4.62
CA LEU A 251 22.31 -17.54 -3.66
C LEU A 251 20.98 -17.52 -2.91
N LYS A 252 20.54 -16.33 -2.47
CA LYS A 252 19.27 -16.18 -1.74
C LYS A 252 18.06 -16.53 -2.62
N THR A 253 18.08 -16.17 -3.89
CA THR A 253 17.01 -16.54 -4.83
C THR A 253 16.94 -18.05 -5.04
N ILE A 254 18.07 -18.73 -5.19
CA ILE A 254 18.12 -20.19 -5.30
C ILE A 254 17.59 -20.85 -4.04
N GLU A 255 17.99 -20.37 -2.87
CA GLU A 255 17.50 -20.86 -1.57
C GLU A 255 15.97 -20.76 -1.47
N ILE A 256 15.38 -19.60 -1.82
CA ILE A 256 13.93 -19.39 -1.79
C ILE A 256 13.22 -20.37 -2.74
N ILE A 257 13.71 -20.54 -3.97
CA ILE A 257 13.14 -21.46 -4.94
C ILE A 257 13.17 -22.90 -4.40
N LEU A 258 14.31 -23.34 -3.84
CA LEU A 258 14.46 -24.69 -3.28
C LEU A 258 13.52 -24.91 -2.08
N ASN A 259 13.38 -23.92 -1.19
CA ASN A 259 12.49 -24.01 -0.05
C ASN A 259 11.01 -24.06 -0.48
N PHE A 260 10.64 -23.28 -1.48
CA PHE A 260 9.29 -23.33 -2.06
C PHE A 260 9.00 -24.70 -2.70
N ALA A 261 9.96 -25.29 -3.42
CA ALA A 261 9.82 -26.61 -3.99
C ALA A 261 9.63 -27.69 -2.91
N LYS A 262 10.40 -27.63 -1.82
CA LYS A 262 10.30 -28.57 -0.69
C LYS A 262 8.98 -28.47 0.08
N SER A 263 8.40 -27.29 0.18
CA SER A 263 7.12 -27.07 0.90
C SER A 263 5.89 -27.62 0.18
N LYS A 264 6.04 -28.06 -1.07
CA LYS A 264 4.98 -28.62 -1.92
C LYS A 264 5.04 -30.15 -2.06
N ILE A 265 6.08 -30.77 -1.49
CA ILE A 265 6.21 -32.22 -1.31
C ILE A 265 5.77 -32.60 0.10
#